data_9d97f5d6362677804b6c08507ed831f8
#
_entry.id   9d97f5d6362677804b6c08507ed831f8
#
_cell.length_a   1.000
_cell.length_b   1.000
_cell.length_c   1.000
_cell.angle_alpha   90.00
_cell.angle_beta   90.00
_cell.angle_gamma   90.00
#
_symmetry.space_group_name_H-M   'P 1'
#
loop_
_entity.id
_entity.type
_entity.pdbx_description
1 polymer ?
#
loop_
_entity_poly.entity_id
_entity_poly.type
_entity_poly.pdbx_seq_one_letter_code
_entity_poly.pdbx_strand_id
1 'polypeptide(L)'
;PKEREYIKNDVLVLKEALKIMFSEGHNKLTIGSCCLAEYKKIVGTYDFNIDFPKLENIEIDESYGSPNADAYIRKSYKGGWCYLVDGAEDTIYTDGTTADVNSLYPSMMHSESGNIYPHGKPYFFKGEPPKQALMPNRYYFIRIRTRFYLKAGKLPFIQIKGNPRYKATEMLSTSDFKDRKTGEYYQSYTDKNGVFHDSIVELTLTCTDWELMQ
;
A
#
# COMPACT_ATOMS: atom_id res chain seq x y z
N PRO A 1 13.29 35.42 -25.79
CA PRO A 1 13.34 36.43 -24.71
C PRO A 1 12.28 36.21 -23.64
N LYS A 2 10.99 36.02 -24.00
CA LYS A 2 9.89 35.83 -23.04
C LYS A 2 10.02 34.55 -22.22
N GLU A 3 10.48 33.46 -22.79
CA GLU A 3 10.69 32.19 -22.09
C GLU A 3 11.77 32.30 -20.99
N ARG A 4 12.85 33.04 -21.27
CA ARG A 4 13.90 33.28 -20.26
C ARG A 4 13.41 34.14 -19.10
N GLU A 5 12.55 35.11 -19.36
CA GLU A 5 11.95 35.94 -18.35
C GLU A 5 10.97 35.16 -17.50
N TYR A 6 10.18 34.29 -18.13
CA TYR A 6 9.28 33.37 -17.43
C TYR A 6 10.04 32.44 -16.47
N ILE A 7 11.04 31.72 -16.98
CA ILE A 7 11.88 30.82 -16.14
C ILE A 7 12.58 31.59 -15.02
N LYS A 8 13.07 32.80 -15.28
CA LYS A 8 13.67 33.64 -14.25
C LYS A 8 12.68 33.98 -13.14
N ASN A 9 11.45 34.30 -13.50
CA ASN A 9 10.40 34.61 -12.52
C ASN A 9 10.04 33.39 -11.67
N ASP A 10 9.91 32.21 -12.27
CA ASP A 10 9.64 30.96 -11.54
C ASP A 10 10.76 30.66 -10.52
N VAL A 11 12.02 30.82 -10.91
CA VAL A 11 13.15 30.64 -10.00
C VAL A 11 13.14 31.68 -8.86
N LEU A 12 12.77 32.93 -9.16
CA LEU A 12 12.71 33.98 -8.12
C LEU A 12 11.57 33.73 -7.14
N VAL A 13 10.40 33.31 -7.61
CA VAL A 13 9.26 32.95 -6.76
C VAL A 13 9.64 31.78 -5.83
N LEU A 14 10.25 30.73 -6.38
CA LEU A 14 10.71 29.59 -5.59
C LEU A 14 11.77 30.01 -4.54
N LYS A 15 12.71 30.86 -4.94
CA LYS A 15 13.74 31.39 -4.02
C LYS A 15 13.14 32.15 -2.85
N GLU A 16 12.17 33.05 -3.11
CA GLU A 16 11.54 33.82 -2.04
C GLU A 16 10.68 32.92 -1.13
N ALA A 17 9.94 31.94 -1.70
CA ALA A 17 9.21 30.95 -0.93
C ALA A 17 10.13 30.15 0.01
N LEU A 18 11.28 29.69 -0.48
CA LEU A 18 12.27 28.98 0.33
C LEU A 18 12.87 29.86 1.44
N LYS A 19 13.13 31.13 1.17
CA LYS A 19 13.60 32.05 2.21
C LYS A 19 12.59 32.19 3.35
N ILE A 20 11.31 32.31 3.03
CA ILE A 20 10.24 32.38 4.04
C ILE A 20 10.24 31.10 4.86
N MET A 21 10.20 29.92 4.20
CA MET A 21 10.25 28.63 4.87
C MET A 21 11.46 28.50 5.82
N PHE A 22 12.64 28.91 5.38
CA PHE A 22 13.85 28.85 6.22
C PHE A 22 13.79 29.82 7.38
N SER A 23 13.22 31.04 7.20
CA SER A 23 13.05 32.00 8.27
C SER A 23 12.08 31.52 9.36
N GLU A 24 11.11 30.66 8.97
CA GLU A 24 10.17 30.02 9.89
C GLU A 24 10.76 28.75 10.55
N GLY A 25 12.00 28.38 10.22
CA GLY A 25 12.70 27.22 10.78
C GLY A 25 12.48 25.91 10.04
N HIS A 26 11.80 25.94 8.90
CA HIS A 26 11.56 24.76 8.05
C HIS A 26 12.78 24.48 7.15
N ASN A 27 13.85 23.97 7.74
CA ASN A 27 15.17 23.81 7.10
C ASN A 27 15.51 22.36 6.73
N LYS A 28 14.53 21.47 6.67
CA LYS A 28 14.74 20.10 6.26
C LYS A 28 14.67 19.97 4.73
N LEU A 29 15.24 18.88 4.20
CA LEU A 29 15.33 18.66 2.76
C LEU A 29 13.97 18.51 2.07
N THR A 30 12.97 17.99 2.77
CA THR A 30 11.62 17.79 2.23
C THR A 30 10.56 18.40 3.14
N ILE A 31 9.41 18.77 2.56
CA ILE A 31 8.25 19.26 3.31
C ILE A 31 7.82 18.24 4.37
N GLY A 32 7.77 16.94 4.01
CA GLY A 32 7.44 15.87 4.95
C GLY A 32 8.38 15.81 6.16
N SER A 33 9.67 16.04 5.94
CA SER A 33 10.64 16.10 7.04
C SER A 33 10.46 17.34 7.93
N CYS A 34 10.04 18.47 7.36
CA CYS A 34 9.69 19.66 8.13
C CYS A 34 8.44 19.40 8.99
N CYS A 35 7.38 18.84 8.39
CA CYS A 35 6.15 18.48 9.10
C CYS A 35 6.41 17.48 10.25
N LEU A 36 7.23 16.46 10.00
CA LEU A 36 7.60 15.50 11.02
C LEU A 36 8.39 16.13 12.17
N ALA A 37 9.30 17.05 11.86
CA ALA A 37 10.06 17.77 12.88
C ALA A 37 9.15 18.64 13.74
N GLU A 38 8.18 19.31 13.14
CA GLU A 38 7.21 20.14 13.85
C GLU A 38 6.27 19.29 14.72
N TYR A 39 5.75 18.17 14.16
CA TYR A 39 4.93 17.24 14.91
C TYR A 39 5.66 16.71 16.16
N LYS A 40 6.95 16.35 16.03
CA LYS A 40 7.77 15.93 17.17
C LYS A 40 7.98 16.99 18.24
N LYS A 41 8.00 18.26 17.87
CA LYS A 41 8.05 19.36 18.85
C LYS A 41 6.74 19.47 19.63
N ILE A 42 5.60 19.34 18.93
CA ILE A 42 4.26 19.45 19.52
C ILE A 42 4.00 18.31 20.49
N VAL A 43 4.21 17.06 20.04
CA VAL A 43 3.91 15.85 20.82
C VAL A 43 4.98 15.55 21.89
N GLY A 44 6.22 15.96 21.64
CA GLY A 44 7.38 15.57 22.44
C GLY A 44 8.07 14.32 21.85
N THR A 45 9.38 14.34 21.85
CA THR A 45 10.18 13.24 21.25
C THR A 45 9.99 11.92 21.99
N TYR A 46 9.77 11.95 23.30
CA TYR A 46 9.54 10.75 24.11
C TYR A 46 8.24 10.07 23.72
N ASP A 47 7.12 10.79 23.74
CA ASP A 47 5.80 10.26 23.40
C ASP A 47 5.74 9.81 21.93
N PHE A 48 6.36 10.62 21.04
CA PHE A 48 6.49 10.22 19.64
C PHE A 48 7.18 8.87 19.47
N ASN A 49 8.25 8.57 20.20
CA ASN A 49 8.96 7.30 20.08
C ASN A 49 8.20 6.11 20.69
N ILE A 50 7.29 6.38 21.62
CA ILE A 50 6.36 5.35 22.14
C ILE A 50 5.32 5.00 21.08
N ASP A 51 4.71 6.02 20.48
CA ASP A 51 3.66 5.85 19.48
C ASP A 51 4.20 5.35 18.14
N PHE A 52 5.40 5.78 17.77
CA PHE A 52 6.05 5.44 16.51
C PHE A 52 7.45 4.85 16.74
N PRO A 53 7.53 3.64 17.32
CA PRO A 53 8.81 2.99 17.55
C PRO A 53 9.50 2.65 16.22
N LYS A 54 10.83 2.55 16.25
CA LYS A 54 11.60 2.09 15.09
C LYS A 54 11.37 0.60 14.89
N LEU A 55 10.45 0.26 13.99
CA LEU A 55 10.02 -1.12 13.72
C LEU A 55 11.15 -2.02 13.20
N GLU A 56 12.15 -1.44 12.53
CA GLU A 56 13.36 -2.15 12.09
C GLU A 56 14.20 -2.69 13.25
N ASN A 57 14.09 -2.11 14.44
CA ASN A 57 14.79 -2.54 15.65
C ASN A 57 14.00 -3.57 16.46
N ILE A 58 12.80 -3.92 16.04
CA ILE A 58 11.97 -4.93 16.70
C ILE A 58 12.19 -6.27 16.00
N GLU A 59 13.07 -7.08 16.56
CA GLU A 59 13.31 -8.43 16.09
C GLU A 59 12.08 -9.31 16.29
N ILE A 60 11.83 -10.22 15.37
CA ILE A 60 10.75 -11.19 15.44
C ILE A 60 11.29 -12.58 15.15
N ASP A 61 10.57 -13.60 15.61
CA ASP A 61 10.95 -15.00 15.40
C ASP A 61 11.04 -15.32 13.89
N GLU A 62 12.07 -16.06 13.48
CA GLU A 62 12.33 -16.40 12.07
C GLU A 62 11.15 -17.09 11.37
N SER A 63 10.33 -17.81 12.14
CA SER A 63 9.13 -18.48 11.60
C SER A 63 8.05 -17.53 11.06
N TYR A 64 8.15 -16.22 11.37
CA TYR A 64 7.34 -15.20 10.70
C TYR A 64 7.87 -14.86 9.30
N GLY A 65 9.03 -15.40 8.90
CA GLY A 65 9.60 -15.21 7.56
C GLY A 65 10.02 -13.79 7.26
N SER A 66 10.40 -13.04 8.29
CA SER A 66 10.90 -11.66 8.18
C SER A 66 11.88 -11.39 9.31
N PRO A 67 12.93 -10.61 9.08
CA PRO A 67 13.97 -10.37 10.09
C PRO A 67 13.51 -9.45 11.23
N ASN A 68 12.52 -8.61 11.00
CA ASN A 68 12.01 -7.65 11.96
C ASN A 68 10.57 -7.25 11.66
N ALA A 69 9.96 -6.47 12.56
CA ALA A 69 8.58 -6.02 12.45
C ALA A 69 8.34 -5.13 11.22
N ASP A 70 9.28 -4.25 10.86
CA ASP A 70 9.17 -3.40 9.68
C ASP A 70 9.07 -4.23 8.39
N ALA A 71 9.99 -5.16 8.20
CA ALA A 71 10.00 -6.03 7.02
C ALA A 71 8.75 -6.91 6.93
N TYR A 72 8.19 -7.34 8.06
CA TYR A 72 6.94 -8.09 8.10
C TYR A 72 5.75 -7.23 7.66
N ILE A 73 5.59 -6.06 8.27
CA ILE A 73 4.47 -5.15 8.01
C ILE A 73 4.52 -4.62 6.57
N ARG A 74 5.71 -4.32 6.05
CA ARG A 74 5.89 -3.86 4.65
C ARG A 74 5.43 -4.86 3.60
N LYS A 75 5.32 -6.14 3.91
CA LYS A 75 4.74 -7.13 3.00
C LYS A 75 3.25 -6.90 2.74
N SER A 76 2.55 -6.21 3.64
CA SER A 76 1.14 -5.82 3.44
C SER A 76 0.99 -4.57 2.57
N TYR A 77 2.07 -3.81 2.37
CA TYR A 77 2.03 -2.59 1.56
C TYR A 77 1.79 -2.93 0.09
N LYS A 78 0.73 -2.37 -0.46
CA LYS A 78 0.37 -2.47 -1.87
C LYS A 78 0.45 -1.07 -2.50
N GLY A 79 0.66 -1.02 -3.81
CA GLY A 79 0.53 0.21 -4.57
C GLY A 79 -0.92 0.65 -4.74
N GLY A 80 -1.14 1.76 -5.44
CA GLY A 80 -2.48 2.15 -5.84
C GLY A 80 -3.13 1.05 -6.68
N TRP A 81 -4.41 0.85 -6.48
CA TRP A 81 -5.16 -0.13 -7.26
C TRP A 81 -5.43 0.42 -8.66
N CYS A 82 -4.97 -0.32 -9.68
CA CYS A 82 -5.19 0.02 -11.08
C CYS A 82 -5.90 -1.16 -11.76
N TYR A 83 -6.95 -0.87 -12.48
CA TYR A 83 -7.74 -1.87 -13.16
C TYR A 83 -8.25 -1.34 -14.51
N LEU A 84 -8.17 -2.16 -15.53
CA LEU A 84 -8.81 -1.94 -16.82
C LEU A 84 -9.97 -2.93 -16.95
N VAL A 85 -11.12 -2.44 -17.37
CA VAL A 85 -12.30 -3.29 -17.62
C VAL A 85 -11.98 -4.30 -18.70
N ASP A 86 -12.33 -5.57 -18.49
CA ASP A 86 -12.11 -6.64 -19.47
C ASP A 86 -12.74 -6.28 -20.81
N GLY A 87 -11.97 -6.45 -21.87
CA GLY A 87 -12.39 -6.15 -23.25
C GLY A 87 -12.23 -4.66 -23.64
N ALA A 88 -11.71 -3.82 -22.78
CA ALA A 88 -11.37 -2.44 -23.09
C ALA A 88 -9.93 -2.27 -23.62
N GLU A 89 -9.15 -3.34 -23.65
CA GLU A 89 -7.77 -3.35 -24.15
C GLU A 89 -7.76 -2.95 -25.65
N ASP A 90 -6.79 -2.13 -26.00
CA ASP A 90 -6.56 -1.65 -27.38
C ASP A 90 -7.77 -0.93 -28.03
N THR A 91 -8.73 -0.48 -27.21
CA THR A 91 -9.92 0.23 -27.67
C THR A 91 -9.74 1.73 -27.52
N ILE A 92 -10.03 2.49 -28.57
CA ILE A 92 -10.00 3.96 -28.57
C ILE A 92 -11.41 4.46 -28.25
N TYR A 93 -11.54 5.17 -27.15
CA TYR A 93 -12.78 5.87 -26.78
C TYR A 93 -12.63 7.36 -27.10
N THR A 94 -13.62 7.93 -27.80
CA THR A 94 -13.61 9.34 -28.19
C THR A 94 -14.24 10.25 -27.16
N ASP A 95 -15.10 9.69 -26.31
CA ASP A 95 -15.78 10.40 -25.23
C ASP A 95 -15.39 9.79 -23.89
N GLY A 96 -14.79 10.60 -23.04
CA GLY A 96 -14.36 10.17 -21.71
C GLY A 96 -14.42 11.30 -20.71
N THR A 97 -14.67 10.95 -19.45
CA THR A 97 -14.60 11.88 -18.32
C THR A 97 -13.51 11.43 -17.37
N THR A 98 -12.62 12.33 -17.03
CA THR A 98 -11.64 12.11 -15.96
C THR A 98 -12.21 12.66 -14.65
N ALA A 99 -12.24 11.84 -13.62
CA ALA A 99 -12.60 12.24 -12.27
C ALA A 99 -11.45 11.97 -11.32
N ASP A 100 -11.19 12.91 -10.43
CA ASP A 100 -10.16 12.79 -9.39
C ASP A 100 -10.75 13.17 -8.03
N VAL A 101 -10.22 12.56 -6.96
CA VAL A 101 -10.61 12.88 -5.60
C VAL A 101 -9.59 13.82 -4.99
N ASN A 102 -9.99 15.06 -4.73
CA ASN A 102 -9.12 16.06 -4.13
C ASN A 102 -8.52 15.59 -2.81
N SER A 103 -7.17 15.59 -2.75
CA SER A 103 -6.44 15.22 -1.54
C SER A 103 -6.86 13.88 -0.94
N LEU A 104 -7.06 12.84 -1.77
CA LEU A 104 -7.58 11.54 -1.34
C LEU A 104 -6.81 10.99 -0.12
N TYR A 105 -5.49 10.93 -0.16
CA TYR A 105 -4.70 10.41 0.96
C TYR A 105 -4.88 11.23 2.25
N PRO A 106 -4.73 12.56 2.25
CA PRO A 106 -5.01 13.36 3.43
C PRO A 106 -6.43 13.21 3.97
N SER A 107 -7.45 13.15 3.09
CA SER A 107 -8.84 12.99 3.52
C SER A 107 -9.08 11.65 4.20
N MET A 108 -8.44 10.57 3.72
CA MET A 108 -8.54 9.25 4.34
C MET A 108 -7.74 9.14 5.64
N MET A 109 -6.69 9.94 5.81
CA MET A 109 -5.89 9.99 7.06
C MET A 109 -6.51 10.88 8.14
N HIS A 110 -7.44 11.74 7.79
CA HIS A 110 -8.08 12.66 8.72
C HIS A 110 -8.96 11.91 9.74
N SER A 111 -9.01 12.40 10.97
CA SER A 111 -9.78 11.76 12.05
C SER A 111 -11.27 11.59 11.75
N GLU A 112 -11.85 12.48 10.95
CA GLU A 112 -13.26 12.40 10.54
C GLU A 112 -13.54 11.33 9.49
N SER A 113 -12.51 10.70 8.91
CA SER A 113 -12.69 9.61 7.95
C SER A 113 -13.26 8.35 8.58
N GLY A 114 -13.21 8.22 9.90
CA GLY A 114 -13.58 7.00 10.64
C GLY A 114 -12.53 5.88 10.53
N ASN A 115 -11.45 6.09 9.78
CA ASN A 115 -10.37 5.10 9.68
C ASN A 115 -9.53 5.05 10.94
N ILE A 116 -9.04 3.87 11.26
CA ILE A 116 -8.10 3.65 12.37
C ILE A 116 -6.71 3.33 11.81
N TYR A 117 -5.68 3.76 12.51
CA TYR A 117 -4.29 3.55 12.14
C TYR A 117 -3.52 2.93 13.30
N PRO A 118 -2.62 1.97 13.03
CA PRO A 118 -1.84 1.36 14.08
C PRO A 118 -0.77 2.31 14.61
N HIS A 119 -0.58 2.31 15.93
CA HIS A 119 0.53 2.98 16.59
C HIS A 119 1.07 2.10 17.71
N GLY A 120 2.24 2.46 18.25
CA GLY A 120 2.88 1.71 19.31
C GLY A 120 3.60 0.44 18.86
N LYS A 121 4.00 -0.38 19.82
CA LYS A 121 4.74 -1.60 19.57
C LYS A 121 3.81 -2.73 19.13
N PRO A 122 4.08 -3.41 17.98
CA PRO A 122 3.28 -4.54 17.56
C PRO A 122 3.54 -5.79 18.41
N TYR A 123 2.52 -6.63 18.54
CA TYR A 123 2.61 -7.96 19.13
C TYR A 123 2.40 -9.02 18.05
N PHE A 124 3.12 -10.13 18.15
CA PHE A 124 3.09 -11.21 17.17
C PHE A 124 2.47 -12.48 17.77
N PHE A 125 1.60 -13.11 17.00
CA PHE A 125 0.93 -14.35 17.36
C PHE A 125 0.98 -15.33 16.19
N LYS A 126 0.91 -16.63 16.49
CA LYS A 126 0.79 -17.71 15.50
C LYS A 126 -0.49 -18.49 15.75
N GLY A 127 -1.07 -19.02 14.67
CA GLY A 127 -2.31 -19.77 14.72
C GLY A 127 -3.53 -18.87 14.67
N GLU A 128 -4.57 -19.23 15.41
CA GLU A 128 -5.80 -18.45 15.43
C GLU A 128 -5.57 -17.06 16.02
N PRO A 129 -6.12 -16.00 15.42
CA PRO A 129 -6.01 -14.66 15.98
C PRO A 129 -6.60 -14.60 17.38
N PRO A 130 -5.89 -14.04 18.36
CA PRO A 130 -6.46 -13.87 19.70
C PRO A 130 -7.68 -12.96 19.65
N LYS A 131 -8.71 -13.26 20.46
CA LYS A 131 -9.96 -12.49 20.49
C LYS A 131 -9.72 -10.98 20.65
N GLN A 132 -8.68 -10.59 21.37
CA GLN A 132 -8.31 -9.19 21.56
C GLN A 132 -7.88 -8.49 20.27
N ALA A 133 -7.31 -9.21 19.30
CA ALA A 133 -6.93 -8.65 18.00
C ALA A 133 -8.14 -8.36 17.11
N LEU A 134 -9.26 -9.06 17.35
CA LEU A 134 -10.49 -8.93 16.58
C LEU A 134 -11.49 -7.94 17.22
N MET A 135 -11.10 -7.27 18.31
CA MET A 135 -11.96 -6.26 18.94
C MET A 135 -12.05 -4.99 18.10
N PRO A 136 -13.15 -4.24 18.17
CA PRO A 136 -13.23 -2.90 17.58
C PRO A 136 -12.06 -2.01 18.02
N ASN A 137 -11.56 -1.15 17.14
CA ASN A 137 -10.42 -0.27 17.38
C ASN A 137 -9.06 -0.99 17.56
N ARG A 138 -8.95 -2.21 17.08
CA ARG A 138 -7.67 -2.92 16.95
C ARG A 138 -7.29 -3.04 15.48
N TYR A 139 -6.04 -2.70 15.19
CA TYR A 139 -5.47 -2.87 13.86
C TYR A 139 -4.55 -4.09 13.86
N TYR A 140 -4.68 -4.95 12.87
CA TYR A 140 -3.84 -6.13 12.74
C TYR A 140 -3.38 -6.35 11.31
N PHE A 141 -2.27 -7.05 11.20
CA PHE A 141 -1.75 -7.57 9.95
C PHE A 141 -1.81 -9.09 10.01
N ILE A 142 -2.34 -9.72 8.99
CA ILE A 142 -2.45 -11.17 8.92
C ILE A 142 -1.62 -11.71 7.77
N ARG A 143 -0.84 -12.76 8.02
CA ARG A 143 -0.15 -13.52 7.00
C ARG A 143 -0.87 -14.84 6.82
N ILE A 144 -1.32 -15.11 5.62
CA ILE A 144 -2.06 -16.32 5.26
C ILE A 144 -1.43 -16.99 4.05
N ARG A 145 -1.62 -18.28 3.97
CA ARG A 145 -1.31 -19.07 2.80
C ARG A 145 -2.60 -19.72 2.31
N THR A 146 -3.07 -19.35 1.13
CA THR A 146 -4.41 -19.69 0.68
C THR A 146 -4.51 -19.77 -0.84
N ARG A 147 -5.60 -20.36 -1.30
CA ARG A 147 -6.16 -20.14 -2.63
C ARG A 147 -7.43 -19.33 -2.50
N PHE A 148 -7.68 -18.44 -3.42
CA PHE A 148 -8.93 -17.68 -3.46
C PHE A 148 -9.37 -17.45 -4.89
N TYR A 149 -10.65 -17.24 -5.08
CA TYR A 149 -11.26 -17.02 -6.37
C TYR A 149 -12.05 -15.73 -6.35
N LEU A 150 -11.98 -14.99 -7.45
CA LEU A 150 -12.77 -13.80 -7.60
C LEU A 150 -14.25 -14.19 -7.85
N LYS A 151 -15.16 -13.68 -7.04
CA LYS A 151 -16.59 -13.88 -7.22
C LYS A 151 -17.04 -13.27 -8.56
N ALA A 152 -17.95 -13.91 -9.27
CA ALA A 152 -18.47 -13.40 -10.52
C ALA A 152 -19.04 -11.97 -10.37
N GLY A 153 -18.71 -11.09 -11.32
CA GLY A 153 -19.15 -9.69 -11.30
C GLY A 153 -18.51 -8.81 -10.21
N LYS A 154 -17.48 -9.29 -9.53
CA LYS A 154 -16.73 -8.50 -8.56
C LYS A 154 -15.39 -8.05 -9.13
N LEU A 155 -14.98 -6.86 -8.74
CA LEU A 155 -13.67 -6.33 -9.10
C LEU A 155 -12.58 -6.96 -8.24
N PRO A 156 -11.42 -7.22 -8.83
CA PRO A 156 -10.25 -7.69 -8.09
C PRO A 156 -9.68 -6.57 -7.22
N PHE A 157 -9.38 -6.83 -5.97
CA PHE A 157 -8.75 -5.84 -5.07
C PHE A 157 -7.42 -6.31 -4.47
N ILE A 158 -7.16 -7.61 -4.43
CA ILE A 158 -5.88 -8.15 -3.98
C ILE A 158 -4.87 -8.11 -5.13
N GLN A 159 -3.80 -7.36 -4.92
CA GLN A 159 -2.68 -7.23 -5.86
C GLN A 159 -1.51 -8.08 -5.39
N ILE A 160 -0.86 -8.78 -6.32
CA ILE A 160 0.34 -9.57 -6.07
C ILE A 160 1.43 -9.13 -7.02
N LYS A 161 2.53 -8.68 -6.44
CA LYS A 161 3.70 -8.21 -7.19
C LYS A 161 4.48 -9.40 -7.76
N GLY A 162 5.09 -9.17 -8.93
CA GLY A 162 5.99 -10.14 -9.54
C GLY A 162 5.29 -11.35 -10.13
N ASN A 163 4.07 -11.20 -10.61
CA ASN A 163 3.36 -12.27 -11.28
C ASN A 163 4.14 -12.81 -12.48
N PRO A 164 4.45 -14.12 -12.53
CA PRO A 164 5.28 -14.68 -13.58
C PRO A 164 4.59 -14.68 -14.96
N ARG A 165 3.26 -14.67 -15.01
CA ARG A 165 2.49 -14.75 -16.25
C ARG A 165 2.41 -13.42 -16.98
N TYR A 166 2.22 -12.33 -16.28
CA TYR A 166 1.95 -11.03 -16.87
C TYR A 166 3.09 -10.04 -16.81
N LYS A 167 4.22 -10.34 -16.20
CA LYS A 167 5.36 -9.41 -16.00
C LYS A 167 4.96 -8.04 -15.40
N ALA A 168 3.70 -7.86 -15.04
CA ALA A 168 3.22 -6.66 -14.40
C ALA A 168 3.65 -6.63 -12.94
N THR A 169 3.84 -5.44 -12.40
CA THR A 169 4.26 -5.28 -11.02
C THR A 169 3.14 -5.57 -10.04
N GLU A 170 1.90 -5.43 -10.48
CA GLU A 170 0.72 -5.57 -9.64
C GLU A 170 -0.40 -6.26 -10.40
N MET A 171 -0.63 -7.51 -10.06
CA MET A 171 -1.66 -8.35 -10.69
C MET A 171 -2.37 -9.17 -9.64
N LEU A 172 -3.60 -9.55 -9.96
CA LEU A 172 -4.37 -10.48 -9.16
C LEU A 172 -3.91 -11.90 -9.43
N SER A 173 -3.58 -12.60 -8.38
CA SER A 173 -3.11 -13.98 -8.53
C SER A 173 -4.14 -14.92 -9.12
N THR A 174 -5.41 -14.76 -8.75
CA THR A 174 -6.45 -15.70 -9.18
C THR A 174 -6.78 -15.58 -10.66
N SER A 175 -6.70 -14.38 -11.24
CA SER A 175 -6.93 -14.21 -12.68
C SER A 175 -5.89 -14.91 -13.54
N ASP A 176 -4.69 -15.17 -13.01
CA ASP A 176 -3.62 -15.84 -13.73
C ASP A 176 -3.87 -17.34 -13.92
N PHE A 177 -4.63 -17.91 -13.01
CA PHE A 177 -4.97 -19.32 -13.01
C PHE A 177 -6.34 -19.60 -13.61
N LYS A 178 -6.95 -18.58 -14.24
CA LYS A 178 -8.21 -18.75 -14.97
C LYS A 178 -7.93 -18.97 -16.44
N ASP A 179 -8.51 -20.06 -16.99
CA ASP A 179 -8.57 -20.24 -18.42
C ASP A 179 -9.57 -19.23 -19.01
N ARG A 180 -9.09 -18.36 -19.89
CA ARG A 180 -9.91 -17.30 -20.49
C ARG A 180 -10.98 -17.84 -21.46
N LYS A 181 -10.79 -19.04 -22.00
CA LYS A 181 -11.73 -19.65 -22.96
C LYS A 181 -12.83 -20.40 -22.24
N THR A 182 -12.48 -21.21 -21.24
CA THR A 182 -13.45 -22.03 -20.49
C THR A 182 -14.02 -21.35 -19.27
N GLY A 183 -13.33 -20.33 -18.74
CA GLY A 183 -13.67 -19.69 -17.48
C GLY A 183 -13.31 -20.50 -16.24
N GLU A 184 -12.68 -21.64 -16.41
CA GLU A 184 -12.28 -22.52 -15.32
C GLU A 184 -10.98 -22.07 -14.66
N TYR A 185 -10.86 -22.30 -13.35
CA TYR A 185 -9.64 -22.05 -12.59
C TYR A 185 -8.87 -23.35 -12.42
N TYR A 186 -7.58 -23.34 -12.72
CA TYR A 186 -6.69 -24.47 -12.43
C TYR A 186 -5.83 -24.21 -11.18
N GLN A 187 -5.49 -25.31 -10.50
CA GLN A 187 -4.74 -25.23 -9.24
C GLN A 187 -3.25 -25.01 -9.45
N SER A 188 -2.73 -25.40 -10.60
CA SER A 188 -1.32 -25.28 -10.94
C SER A 188 -1.14 -25.31 -12.46
N TYR A 189 -0.01 -24.81 -12.92
CA TYR A 189 0.41 -24.95 -14.31
C TYR A 189 1.95 -25.01 -14.39
N THR A 190 2.45 -25.57 -15.50
CA THR A 190 3.87 -25.51 -15.85
C THR A 190 4.04 -24.53 -16.99
N ASP A 191 4.94 -23.57 -16.84
CA ASP A 191 5.20 -22.58 -17.87
C ASP A 191 6.03 -23.16 -19.04
N LYS A 192 6.23 -22.35 -20.08
CA LYS A 192 7.01 -22.74 -21.27
C LYS A 192 8.48 -23.06 -20.98
N ASN A 193 9.00 -22.67 -19.83
CA ASN A 193 10.36 -22.94 -19.38
C ASN A 193 10.44 -24.17 -18.48
N GLY A 194 9.32 -24.90 -18.29
CA GLY A 194 9.23 -26.07 -17.43
C GLY A 194 9.11 -25.74 -15.93
N VAL A 195 8.88 -24.49 -15.55
CA VAL A 195 8.71 -24.10 -14.16
C VAL A 195 7.28 -24.35 -13.71
N PHE A 196 7.14 -25.08 -12.60
CA PHE A 196 5.84 -25.35 -11.97
C PHE A 196 5.38 -24.16 -11.13
N HIS A 197 4.14 -23.76 -11.34
CA HIS A 197 3.47 -22.68 -10.59
C HIS A 197 2.21 -23.23 -9.92
N ASP A 198 2.07 -22.98 -8.63
CA ASP A 198 0.88 -23.33 -7.86
C ASP A 198 0.00 -22.07 -7.68
N SER A 199 -1.30 -22.26 -7.65
CA SER A 199 -2.28 -21.21 -7.32
C SER A 199 -2.32 -20.82 -5.84
N ILE A 200 -1.62 -21.58 -4.98
CA ILE A 200 -1.45 -21.19 -3.59
C ILE A 200 -0.61 -19.91 -3.53
N VAL A 201 -1.14 -18.94 -2.84
CA VAL A 201 -0.45 -17.66 -2.60
C VAL A 201 -0.24 -17.42 -1.12
N GLU A 202 0.85 -16.76 -0.81
CA GLU A 202 1.12 -16.25 0.51
C GLU A 202 0.89 -14.74 0.51
N LEU A 203 -0.02 -14.29 1.34
CA LEU A 203 -0.43 -12.90 1.44
C LEU A 203 -0.17 -12.38 2.85
N THR A 204 0.33 -11.16 2.93
CA THR A 204 0.28 -10.36 4.15
C THR A 204 -0.72 -9.24 3.88
N LEU A 205 -1.76 -9.19 4.67
CA LEU A 205 -2.93 -8.34 4.50
C LEU A 205 -3.09 -7.43 5.71
N THR A 206 -3.65 -6.27 5.50
CA THR A 206 -4.21 -5.45 6.57
C THR A 206 -5.56 -6.01 7.02
N CYS A 207 -6.04 -5.60 8.20
CA CYS A 207 -7.37 -5.99 8.66
C CYS A 207 -8.45 -5.60 7.64
N THR A 208 -8.35 -4.43 7.02
CA THR A 208 -9.28 -3.98 5.98
C THR A 208 -9.25 -4.88 4.74
N ASP A 209 -8.06 -5.26 4.25
CA ASP A 209 -7.94 -6.20 3.14
C ASP A 209 -8.56 -7.56 3.48
N TRP A 210 -8.34 -8.02 4.72
CA TRP A 210 -8.90 -9.29 5.20
C TRP A 210 -10.41 -9.28 5.27
N GLU A 211 -11.01 -8.22 5.78
CA GLU A 211 -12.46 -8.04 5.84
C GLU A 211 -13.09 -7.99 4.45
N LEU A 212 -12.45 -7.30 3.51
CA LEU A 212 -12.92 -7.26 2.12
C LEU A 212 -12.80 -8.61 1.39
N MET A 213 -11.92 -9.49 1.85
CA MET A 213 -11.69 -10.81 1.24
C MET A 213 -12.76 -11.84 1.64
N GLN A 214 -13.46 -11.64 2.72
CA GLN A 214 -14.52 -12.52 3.23
C GLN A 214 -15.88 -12.26 2.55
#